data_45d75e05b797b922e81513e8962a8ecd
#
_entry.id   45d75e05b797b922e81513e8962a8ecd
#
_cell.length_a   1.000
_cell.length_b   1.000
_cell.length_c   1.000
_cell.angle_alpha   90.00
_cell.angle_beta   90.00
_cell.angle_gamma   90.00
#
_symmetry.space_group_name_H-M   'P 1'
#
loop_
_entity.id
_entity.type
_entity.pdbx_description
1 polymer ?
#
loop_
_entity_poly.entity_id
_entity_poly.type
_entity_poly.pdbx_seq_one_letter_code
_entity_poly.pdbx_strand_id
1 'polypeptide(L)'
;HFDFQVNSSVRTEDLRVLLSSYARWGVKHVIFFDRPNTKAAWTDGSWSQGDLVERFLDRYLPFVRLAEQNGLVPVFPPLEPGGDYWDLSFLKKVLQLVRQRRSFDFSANFHMAVSSQTFDHSLDWGKGGPSHWKTPRPYAKVELGEENHIGFNTWQWYSELVNEVLNVIPKLFLFYYGMARLTGDKMDTENSFERMVDIA
;
A
#
# COMPACT_ATOMS: atom_id res chain seq x y z
N HIS A 1 -8.73 3.61 -10.14
CA HIS A 1 -8.67 3.61 -8.67
C HIS A 1 -10.04 3.93 -8.10
N PHE A 2 -10.49 3.14 -7.13
CA PHE A 2 -11.71 3.36 -6.38
C PHE A 2 -11.36 3.68 -4.93
N ASP A 3 -11.47 4.93 -4.59
CA ASP A 3 -11.19 5.42 -3.24
C ASP A 3 -12.49 5.44 -2.41
N PHE A 4 -12.71 4.36 -1.69
CA PHE A 4 -13.82 4.21 -0.75
C PHE A 4 -13.29 4.15 0.68
N GLN A 5 -14.05 4.68 1.62
CA GLN A 5 -13.80 4.34 3.03
C GLN A 5 -14.02 2.83 3.24
N VAL A 6 -13.16 2.21 4.03
CA VAL A 6 -13.16 0.74 4.19
C VAL A 6 -14.53 0.22 4.64
N ASN A 7 -15.22 0.94 5.50
CA ASN A 7 -16.55 0.56 6.01
C ASN A 7 -17.71 1.25 5.27
N SER A 8 -17.48 1.72 4.03
CA SER A 8 -18.56 2.34 3.25
C SER A 8 -19.68 1.35 2.94
N SER A 9 -20.86 1.86 2.62
CA SER A 9 -22.01 1.07 2.21
C SER A 9 -21.94 0.51 0.78
N VAL A 10 -20.84 0.79 0.06
CA VAL A 10 -20.63 0.28 -1.32
C VAL A 10 -20.65 -1.25 -1.31
N ARG A 11 -21.55 -1.81 -2.12
CA ARG A 11 -21.67 -3.26 -2.29
C ARG A 11 -20.95 -3.72 -3.55
N THR A 12 -20.49 -4.95 -3.55
CA THR A 12 -19.80 -5.56 -4.70
C THR A 12 -20.68 -5.60 -5.95
N GLU A 13 -21.98 -5.82 -5.79
CA GLU A 13 -22.95 -5.86 -6.89
C GLU A 13 -23.06 -4.53 -7.63
N ASP A 14 -22.97 -3.41 -6.90
CA ASP A 14 -23.07 -2.07 -7.47
C ASP A 14 -21.89 -1.77 -8.41
N LEU A 15 -20.74 -2.41 -8.19
CA LEU A 15 -19.55 -2.27 -9.01
C LEU A 15 -19.48 -3.23 -10.21
N ARG A 16 -20.25 -4.30 -10.22
CA ARG A 16 -20.14 -5.35 -11.25
C ARG A 16 -20.25 -4.78 -12.67
N VAL A 17 -21.27 -3.96 -12.93
CA VAL A 17 -21.48 -3.36 -14.26
C VAL A 17 -20.33 -2.43 -14.64
N LEU A 18 -19.84 -1.65 -13.68
CA LEU A 18 -18.76 -0.70 -13.90
C LEU A 18 -17.44 -1.42 -14.20
N LEU A 19 -17.08 -2.44 -13.43
CA LEU A 19 -15.87 -3.23 -13.65
C LEU A 19 -15.90 -3.98 -14.97
N SER A 20 -17.08 -4.56 -15.34
CA SER A 20 -17.28 -5.18 -16.64
C SER A 20 -17.08 -4.18 -17.79
N SER A 21 -17.54 -2.94 -17.62
CA SER A 21 -17.37 -1.89 -18.62
C SER A 21 -15.89 -1.49 -18.75
N TYR A 22 -15.18 -1.34 -17.64
CA TYR A 22 -13.75 -1.03 -17.66
C TYR A 22 -12.92 -2.14 -18.31
N ALA A 23 -13.23 -3.41 -18.04
CA ALA A 23 -12.56 -4.54 -18.69
C ALA A 23 -12.77 -4.50 -20.22
N ARG A 24 -14.00 -4.20 -20.70
CA ARG A 24 -14.28 -4.03 -22.13
C ARG A 24 -13.53 -2.85 -22.75
N TRP A 25 -13.24 -1.81 -22.00
CA TRP A 25 -12.45 -0.65 -22.45
C TRP A 25 -10.95 -0.87 -22.40
N GLY A 26 -10.50 -2.08 -22.02
CA GLY A 26 -9.09 -2.46 -22.01
C GLY A 26 -8.35 -2.11 -20.71
N VAL A 27 -9.05 -1.69 -19.67
CA VAL A 27 -8.47 -1.56 -18.33
C VAL A 27 -8.01 -2.94 -17.87
N LYS A 28 -6.80 -3.03 -17.35
CA LYS A 28 -6.22 -4.30 -16.86
C LYS A 28 -6.12 -4.36 -15.35
N HIS A 29 -5.84 -3.25 -14.68
CA HIS A 29 -5.55 -3.21 -13.26
C HIS A 29 -6.55 -2.33 -12.52
N VAL A 30 -6.91 -2.73 -11.30
CA VAL A 30 -7.83 -1.99 -10.46
C VAL A 30 -7.32 -1.94 -9.01
N ILE A 31 -7.41 -0.77 -8.40
CA ILE A 31 -7.12 -0.54 -6.98
C ILE A 31 -8.43 -0.20 -6.28
N PHE A 32 -8.71 -0.87 -5.17
CA PHE A 32 -9.80 -0.55 -4.26
C PHE A 32 -9.23 -0.05 -2.95
N PHE A 33 -9.80 1.01 -2.43
CA PHE A 33 -9.37 1.73 -1.24
C PHE A 33 -8.07 2.52 -1.42
N ASP A 34 -7.83 3.44 -0.50
CA ASP A 34 -6.61 4.22 -0.39
C ASP A 34 -6.15 4.23 1.07
N ARG A 35 -4.90 3.97 1.29
CA ARG A 35 -4.20 4.04 2.58
C ARG A 35 -5.01 3.47 3.77
N PRO A 36 -5.43 2.18 3.71
CA PRO A 36 -6.30 1.57 4.72
C PRO A 36 -5.68 1.48 6.12
N ASN A 37 -4.41 1.77 6.26
CA ASN A 37 -3.68 1.86 7.52
C ASN A 37 -3.76 3.25 8.18
N THR A 38 -4.60 4.16 7.67
CA THR A 38 -4.87 5.48 8.26
C THR A 38 -6.29 5.57 8.82
N LYS A 39 -6.49 6.36 9.84
CA LYS A 39 -7.84 6.62 10.42
C LYS A 39 -8.79 7.22 9.40
N ALA A 40 -8.28 8.09 8.51
CA ALA A 40 -9.07 8.76 7.49
C ALA A 40 -9.72 7.79 6.48
N ALA A 41 -9.15 6.60 6.30
CA ALA A 41 -9.71 5.57 5.41
C ALA A 41 -10.93 4.83 6.01
N TRP A 42 -11.33 5.12 7.23
CA TRP A 42 -12.40 4.44 7.95
C TRP A 42 -13.51 5.42 8.33
N THR A 43 -14.73 4.91 8.43
CA THR A 43 -15.85 5.70 8.95
C THR A 43 -15.71 5.92 10.45
N ASP A 44 -16.38 6.93 10.98
CA ASP A 44 -16.35 7.32 12.38
C ASP A 44 -16.53 6.13 13.34
N GLY A 45 -15.65 6.04 14.32
CA GLY A 45 -15.68 5.02 15.37
C GLY A 45 -15.22 3.63 14.96
N SER A 46 -15.15 3.32 13.66
CA SER A 46 -14.78 1.98 13.20
C SER A 46 -13.28 1.69 13.34
N TRP A 47 -12.44 2.72 13.34
CA TRP A 47 -11.00 2.57 13.56
C TRP A 47 -10.66 1.97 14.92
N SER A 48 -11.38 2.39 15.98
CA SER A 48 -11.11 1.99 17.36
C SER A 48 -11.59 0.58 17.71
N GLN A 49 -12.29 -0.10 16.79
CA GLN A 49 -12.75 -1.47 16.99
C GLN A 49 -11.58 -2.44 16.81
N GLY A 50 -11.59 -3.55 17.54
CA GLY A 50 -10.60 -4.62 17.38
C GLY A 50 -10.56 -5.22 15.97
N ASP A 51 -9.54 -6.01 15.71
CA ASP A 51 -9.38 -6.80 14.48
C ASP A 51 -9.41 -5.97 13.17
N LEU A 52 -8.76 -4.78 13.22
CA LEU A 52 -8.77 -3.83 12.11
C LEU A 52 -8.35 -4.47 10.78
N VAL A 53 -7.27 -5.25 10.78
CA VAL A 53 -6.73 -5.88 9.56
C VAL A 53 -7.65 -6.98 9.05
N GLU A 54 -8.25 -7.74 9.95
CA GLU A 54 -9.25 -8.77 9.63
C GLU A 54 -10.47 -8.13 8.95
N ARG A 55 -10.99 -7.04 9.52
CA ARG A 55 -12.13 -6.29 8.96
C ARG A 55 -11.81 -5.64 7.63
N PHE A 56 -10.58 -5.13 7.47
CA PHE A 56 -10.12 -4.68 6.16
C PHE A 56 -10.18 -5.81 5.13
N LEU A 57 -9.63 -6.96 5.44
CA LEU A 57 -9.62 -8.11 4.53
C LEU A 57 -11.03 -8.63 4.23
N ASP A 58 -11.92 -8.67 5.21
CA ASP A 58 -13.31 -9.09 5.01
C ASP A 58 -14.03 -8.16 4.03
N ARG A 59 -13.61 -6.91 3.95
CA ARG A 59 -14.14 -5.94 2.99
C ARG A 59 -13.40 -5.98 1.65
N TYR A 60 -12.09 -6.11 1.66
CA TYR A 60 -11.23 -6.07 0.48
C TYR A 60 -11.38 -7.31 -0.41
N LEU A 61 -11.37 -8.51 0.18
CA LEU A 61 -11.37 -9.76 -0.57
C LEU A 61 -12.60 -9.96 -1.48
N PRO A 62 -13.83 -9.57 -1.12
CA PRO A 62 -14.95 -9.59 -2.05
C PRO A 62 -14.75 -8.72 -3.30
N PHE A 63 -14.14 -7.53 -3.15
CA PHE A 63 -13.84 -6.66 -4.29
C PHE A 63 -12.76 -7.27 -5.20
N VAL A 64 -11.76 -7.89 -4.62
CA VAL A 64 -10.72 -8.61 -5.35
C VAL A 64 -11.33 -9.71 -6.21
N ARG A 65 -12.16 -10.58 -5.63
CA ARG A 65 -12.85 -11.66 -6.36
C ARG A 65 -13.73 -11.11 -7.50
N LEU A 66 -14.40 -10.00 -7.23
CA LEU A 66 -15.23 -9.36 -8.26
C LEU A 66 -14.39 -8.84 -9.43
N ALA A 67 -13.21 -8.25 -9.16
CA ALA A 67 -12.29 -7.80 -10.19
C ALA A 67 -11.81 -8.98 -11.05
N GLU A 68 -11.36 -10.06 -10.42
CA GLU A 68 -10.90 -11.27 -11.10
C GLU A 68 -12.00 -11.90 -11.97
N GLN A 69 -13.24 -11.97 -11.47
CA GLN A 69 -14.40 -12.46 -12.23
C GLN A 69 -14.71 -11.61 -13.49
N ASN A 70 -14.27 -10.35 -13.51
CA ASN A 70 -14.39 -9.46 -14.66
C ASN A 70 -13.11 -9.39 -15.51
N GLY A 71 -12.13 -10.26 -15.27
CA GLY A 71 -10.87 -10.28 -16.02
C GLY A 71 -9.91 -9.13 -15.69
N LEU A 72 -10.13 -8.45 -14.57
CA LEU A 72 -9.24 -7.38 -14.07
C LEU A 72 -8.26 -7.95 -13.06
N VAL A 73 -7.07 -7.37 -13.02
CA VAL A 73 -6.04 -7.69 -12.04
C VAL A 73 -6.18 -6.76 -10.84
N PRO A 74 -6.53 -7.27 -9.65
CA PRO A 74 -6.57 -6.46 -8.45
C PRO A 74 -5.15 -6.10 -8.00
N VAL A 75 -4.97 -4.83 -7.64
CA VAL A 75 -3.73 -4.30 -7.08
C VAL A 75 -3.98 -3.95 -5.62
N PHE A 76 -3.15 -4.44 -4.71
CA PHE A 76 -3.25 -4.11 -3.30
C PHE A 76 -3.09 -2.59 -3.11
N PRO A 77 -3.93 -1.94 -2.31
CA PRO A 77 -3.92 -0.49 -2.16
C PRO A 77 -2.61 0.05 -1.61
N PRO A 78 -2.24 1.28 -1.95
CA PRO A 78 -1.08 1.92 -1.34
C PRO A 78 -1.32 2.08 0.17
N LEU A 79 -0.26 1.96 0.93
CA LEU A 79 -0.26 2.25 2.36
C LEU A 79 0.38 3.63 2.59
N GLU A 80 -0.01 4.29 3.68
CA GLU A 80 0.67 5.48 4.16
C GLU A 80 1.92 5.05 4.93
N PRO A 81 3.14 5.37 4.46
CA PRO A 81 4.36 5.08 5.19
C PRO A 81 4.35 5.79 6.55
N GLY A 82 4.51 5.02 7.62
CA GLY A 82 4.41 5.56 8.99
C GLY A 82 3.00 5.93 9.45
N GLY A 83 1.95 5.47 8.76
CA GLY A 83 0.56 5.78 9.07
C GLY A 83 0.11 5.45 10.49
N ASP A 84 -1.16 5.78 10.82
CA ASP A 84 -1.74 5.57 12.17
C ASP A 84 -1.59 4.12 12.66
N TYR A 85 -1.78 3.16 11.78
CA TYR A 85 -1.28 1.80 11.96
C TYR A 85 0.02 1.69 11.17
N TRP A 86 1.13 1.29 11.82
CA TRP A 86 2.42 1.15 11.17
C TRP A 86 2.32 0.25 9.94
N ASP A 87 2.61 0.81 8.78
CA ASP A 87 2.34 0.21 7.47
C ASP A 87 3.00 -1.16 7.25
N LEU A 88 4.28 -1.33 7.66
CA LEU A 88 4.96 -2.63 7.57
C LEU A 88 4.29 -3.68 8.46
N SER A 89 3.85 -3.30 9.66
CA SER A 89 3.12 -4.20 10.56
C SER A 89 1.73 -4.55 10.02
N PHE A 90 1.04 -3.55 9.43
CA PHE A 90 -0.24 -3.75 8.75
C PHE A 90 -0.09 -4.73 7.59
N LEU A 91 0.87 -4.48 6.69
CA LEU A 91 1.13 -5.34 5.54
C LEU A 91 1.50 -6.76 5.97
N LYS A 92 2.41 -6.91 6.94
CA LYS A 92 2.80 -8.22 7.47
C LYS A 92 1.60 -9.01 7.98
N LYS A 93 0.72 -8.37 8.75
CA LYS A 93 -0.50 -9.00 9.27
C LYS A 93 -1.46 -9.37 8.15
N VAL A 94 -1.67 -8.50 7.16
CA VAL A 94 -2.46 -8.79 5.94
C VAL A 94 -1.94 -10.05 5.26
N LEU A 95 -0.65 -10.10 4.94
CA LEU A 95 -0.04 -11.21 4.20
C LEU A 95 -0.15 -12.54 4.98
N GLN A 96 0.07 -12.49 6.31
CA GLN A 96 -0.10 -13.65 7.18
C GLN A 96 -1.53 -14.19 7.18
N LEU A 97 -2.52 -13.30 7.32
CA LEU A 97 -3.94 -13.68 7.32
C LEU A 97 -4.40 -14.23 5.97
N VAL A 98 -3.95 -13.63 4.89
CA VAL A 98 -4.24 -14.12 3.54
C VAL A 98 -3.68 -15.53 3.34
N ARG A 99 -2.43 -15.76 3.74
CA ARG A 99 -1.80 -17.09 3.70
C ARG A 99 -2.56 -18.11 4.56
N GLN A 100 -2.99 -17.72 5.77
CA GLN A 100 -3.75 -18.59 6.66
C GLN A 100 -5.14 -18.94 6.11
N ARG A 101 -5.83 -17.96 5.55
CA ARG A 101 -7.19 -18.14 5.01
C ARG A 101 -7.22 -18.98 3.73
N ARG A 102 -6.08 -19.23 3.10
CA ARG A 102 -5.96 -19.87 1.77
C ARG A 102 -6.92 -19.29 0.74
N SER A 103 -7.30 -18.03 0.93
CA SER A 103 -8.38 -17.38 0.17
C SER A 103 -7.94 -16.87 -1.18
N PHE A 104 -6.62 -16.86 -1.42
CA PHE A 104 -5.99 -16.31 -2.61
C PHE A 104 -4.76 -17.09 -2.97
N ASP A 105 -4.61 -17.41 -4.24
CA ASP A 105 -3.34 -17.80 -4.81
C ASP A 105 -2.52 -16.54 -5.16
N PHE A 106 -1.96 -15.91 -4.13
CA PHE A 106 -0.99 -14.82 -4.32
C PHE A 106 0.34 -15.33 -4.88
N SER A 107 0.48 -16.65 -5.01
CA SER A 107 1.76 -17.30 -5.34
C SER A 107 2.30 -16.95 -6.72
N ALA A 108 1.46 -16.47 -7.62
CA ALA A 108 1.91 -16.18 -8.98
C ALA A 108 1.87 -14.68 -9.35
N ASN A 109 1.01 -13.86 -8.76
CA ASN A 109 0.73 -12.51 -9.28
C ASN A 109 0.33 -11.50 -8.20
N PHE A 110 1.10 -11.34 -7.12
CA PHE A 110 0.83 -10.27 -6.17
C PHE A 110 1.23 -8.91 -6.75
N HIS A 111 0.25 -8.04 -6.92
CA HIS A 111 0.43 -6.66 -7.37
C HIS A 111 0.16 -5.71 -6.21
N MET A 112 0.99 -4.70 -6.05
CA MET A 112 0.85 -3.72 -4.96
C MET A 112 1.11 -2.31 -5.48
N ALA A 113 0.25 -1.37 -5.10
CA ALA A 113 0.51 0.06 -5.24
C ALA A 113 1.35 0.54 -4.05
N VAL A 114 2.30 1.42 -4.32
CA VAL A 114 3.26 1.91 -3.31
C VAL A 114 3.28 3.42 -3.33
N SER A 115 3.24 4.03 -2.15
CA SER A 115 3.57 5.43 -1.95
C SER A 115 5.08 5.54 -1.74
N SER A 116 5.78 6.16 -2.69
CA SER A 116 7.24 6.24 -2.73
C SER A 116 7.65 7.71 -2.84
N GLN A 117 7.71 8.38 -1.70
CA GLN A 117 8.02 9.81 -1.58
C GLN A 117 9.25 10.02 -0.72
N THR A 118 9.91 11.15 -0.87
CA THR A 118 11.15 11.43 -0.13
C THR A 118 10.91 11.76 1.34
N PHE A 119 9.77 12.35 1.69
CA PHE A 119 9.43 12.79 3.06
C PHE A 119 10.56 13.61 3.72
N ASP A 120 11.17 14.54 2.97
CA ASP A 120 12.33 15.38 3.37
C ASP A 120 13.64 14.60 3.60
N HIS A 121 13.69 13.33 3.28
CA HIS A 121 14.92 12.53 3.33
C HIS A 121 15.67 12.53 1.99
N SER A 122 16.92 12.12 2.03
CA SER A 122 17.72 11.88 0.82
C SER A 122 17.16 10.71 0.01
N LEU A 123 17.47 10.67 -1.29
CA LEU A 123 17.06 9.55 -2.17
C LEU A 123 17.66 8.20 -1.74
N ASP A 124 18.76 8.20 -1.01
CA ASP A 124 19.40 6.99 -0.50
C ASP A 124 18.82 6.51 0.84
N TRP A 125 17.94 7.29 1.46
CA TRP A 125 17.31 6.93 2.73
C TRP A 125 16.56 5.60 2.61
N GLY A 126 16.82 4.67 3.53
CA GLY A 126 16.21 3.33 3.55
C GLY A 126 16.59 2.43 2.36
N LYS A 127 17.54 2.81 1.52
CA LYS A 127 17.95 2.05 0.35
C LYS A 127 18.52 0.68 0.71
N GLY A 128 18.12 -0.33 -0.07
CA GLY A 128 18.55 -1.72 0.11
C GLY A 128 17.58 -2.54 0.96
N GLY A 129 16.54 -1.92 1.52
CA GLY A 129 15.52 -2.62 2.31
C GLY A 129 16.03 -3.08 3.69
N PRO A 130 15.20 -3.84 4.42
CA PRO A 130 15.50 -4.27 5.79
C PRO A 130 16.72 -5.20 5.90
N SER A 131 17.06 -5.95 4.88
CA SER A 131 18.25 -6.81 4.87
C SER A 131 19.55 -6.01 4.85
N HIS A 132 19.55 -4.81 4.29
CA HIS A 132 20.68 -3.90 4.30
C HIS A 132 20.83 -3.19 5.66
N TRP A 133 19.71 -2.79 6.25
CA TRP A 133 19.66 -2.08 7.53
C TRP A 133 19.61 -3.10 8.67
N LYS A 134 20.73 -3.28 9.35
CA LYS A 134 20.90 -4.23 10.47
C LYS A 134 20.12 -3.77 11.72
N THR A 135 18.83 -3.74 11.64
CA THR A 135 17.97 -3.49 12.79
C THR A 135 17.39 -4.81 13.32
N PRO A 136 17.32 -5.03 14.65
CA PRO A 136 16.75 -6.24 15.21
C PRO A 136 15.23 -6.38 14.95
N ARG A 137 14.58 -5.30 14.53
CA ARG A 137 13.12 -5.26 14.26
C ARG A 137 12.80 -4.47 13.01
N PRO A 138 13.19 -4.94 11.81
CA PRO A 138 13.07 -4.16 10.57
C PRO A 138 11.64 -3.74 10.23
N TYR A 139 10.63 -4.50 10.69
CA TYR A 139 9.22 -4.22 10.41
C TYR A 139 8.46 -3.62 11.60
N ALA A 140 9.14 -3.25 12.67
CA ALA A 140 8.56 -2.54 13.80
C ALA A 140 8.78 -1.03 13.65
N LYS A 141 7.93 -0.26 14.34
CA LYS A 141 8.14 1.19 14.44
C LYS A 141 9.49 1.46 15.12
N VAL A 142 10.30 2.29 14.47
CA VAL A 142 11.61 2.72 14.98
C VAL A 142 11.49 4.06 15.72
N GLU A 143 12.51 4.40 16.49
CA GLU A 143 12.56 5.67 17.21
C GLU A 143 12.73 6.87 16.24
N LEU A 144 12.37 8.05 16.74
CA LEU A 144 12.45 9.27 15.95
C LEU A 144 13.93 9.57 15.62
N GLY A 145 14.22 9.79 14.34
CA GLY A 145 15.57 10.10 13.84
C GLY A 145 16.39 8.87 13.43
N GLU A 146 15.92 7.65 13.71
CA GLU A 146 16.54 6.45 13.16
C GLU A 146 16.12 6.24 11.71
N GLU A 147 17.07 5.78 10.90
CA GLU A 147 16.83 5.48 9.49
C GLU A 147 15.88 4.30 9.33
N ASN A 148 14.91 4.47 8.46
CA ASN A 148 13.82 3.51 8.27
C ASN A 148 13.31 3.53 6.82
N HIS A 149 12.19 2.85 6.57
CA HIS A 149 11.59 2.74 5.24
C HIS A 149 10.82 3.98 4.78
N ILE A 150 10.57 4.98 5.66
CA ILE A 150 9.81 6.18 5.29
C ILE A 150 10.69 7.07 4.41
N GLY A 151 10.63 6.85 3.10
CA GLY A 151 11.46 7.50 2.12
C GLY A 151 11.18 6.98 0.72
N PHE A 152 11.95 7.43 -0.26
CA PHE A 152 11.75 7.02 -1.65
C PHE A 152 11.88 5.50 -1.84
N ASN A 153 12.70 4.83 -1.04
CA ASN A 153 12.98 3.39 -1.13
C ASN A 153 11.99 2.49 -0.37
N THR A 154 10.84 3.00 0.10
CA THR A 154 9.76 2.23 0.75
C THR A 154 9.38 0.96 -0.02
N TRP A 155 9.39 1.03 -1.35
CA TRP A 155 9.06 -0.10 -2.22
C TRP A 155 9.98 -1.32 -2.03
N GLN A 156 11.26 -1.12 -1.68
CA GLN A 156 12.19 -2.23 -1.42
C GLN A 156 11.79 -2.98 -0.15
N TRP A 157 11.40 -2.25 0.89
CA TRP A 157 10.96 -2.83 2.16
C TRP A 157 9.66 -3.63 2.00
N TYR A 158 8.70 -3.10 1.24
CA TYR A 158 7.47 -3.83 0.96
C TYR A 158 7.73 -5.08 0.11
N SER A 159 8.58 -4.98 -0.89
CA SER A 159 8.96 -6.12 -1.74
C SER A 159 9.60 -7.25 -0.93
N GLU A 160 10.53 -6.91 -0.05
CA GLU A 160 11.20 -7.89 0.80
C GLU A 160 10.21 -8.53 1.79
N LEU A 161 9.34 -7.74 2.41
CA LEU A 161 8.32 -8.25 3.31
C LEU A 161 7.33 -9.20 2.61
N VAL A 162 6.89 -8.87 1.41
CA VAL A 162 6.04 -9.76 0.60
C VAL A 162 6.77 -11.06 0.29
N ASN A 163 8.03 -10.97 -0.12
CA ASN A 163 8.85 -12.15 -0.41
C ASN A 163 9.06 -13.01 0.85
N GLU A 164 9.33 -12.39 2.01
CA GLU A 164 9.49 -13.12 3.28
C GLU A 164 8.23 -13.93 3.64
N VAL A 165 7.05 -13.34 3.49
CA VAL A 165 5.81 -13.96 3.94
C VAL A 165 5.20 -14.89 2.90
N LEU A 166 5.20 -14.51 1.62
CA LEU A 166 4.52 -15.24 0.56
C LEU A 166 5.47 -16.02 -0.36
N ASN A 167 6.78 -15.78 -0.28
CA ASN A 167 7.79 -16.33 -1.19
C ASN A 167 7.55 -15.96 -2.66
N VAL A 168 7.11 -14.72 -2.90
CA VAL A 168 6.90 -14.16 -4.25
C VAL A 168 7.51 -12.75 -4.33
N ILE A 169 7.95 -12.37 -5.53
CA ILE A 169 8.37 -11.00 -5.82
C ILE A 169 7.15 -10.24 -6.33
N PRO A 170 6.66 -9.21 -5.62
CA PRO A 170 5.46 -8.48 -6.04
C PRO A 170 5.73 -7.64 -7.29
N LYS A 171 4.70 -7.45 -8.11
CA LYS A 171 4.70 -6.39 -9.12
C LYS A 171 4.27 -5.08 -8.46
N LEU A 172 5.13 -4.07 -8.54
CA LEU A 172 4.92 -2.79 -7.87
C LEU A 172 4.44 -1.72 -8.85
N PHE A 173 3.49 -0.92 -8.40
CA PHE A 173 3.01 0.28 -9.06
C PHE A 173 3.32 1.47 -8.16
N LEU A 174 4.19 2.37 -8.59
CA LEU A 174 4.42 3.64 -7.89
C LEU A 174 3.19 4.52 -8.11
N PHE A 175 2.33 4.59 -7.10
CA PHE A 175 1.06 5.28 -7.17
C PHE A 175 1.18 6.75 -6.72
N TYR A 176 1.83 6.96 -5.59
CA TYR A 176 2.29 8.28 -5.15
C TYR A 176 3.80 8.27 -5.15
N TYR A 177 4.42 9.14 -5.92
CA TYR A 177 5.87 9.25 -5.98
C TYR A 177 6.30 10.71 -6.08
N GLY A 178 7.55 10.99 -5.69
CA GLY A 178 8.14 12.31 -5.78
C GLY A 178 8.54 12.90 -4.44
N MET A 179 8.50 14.22 -4.35
CA MET A 179 8.88 14.94 -3.15
C MET A 179 7.65 15.29 -2.32
N ALA A 180 7.60 14.78 -1.09
CA ALA A 180 6.66 15.21 -0.07
C ALA A 180 7.43 15.71 1.15
N ARG A 181 6.91 16.74 1.80
CA ARG A 181 7.45 17.25 3.07
C ARG A 181 6.59 16.73 4.23
N LEU A 182 7.24 16.39 5.33
CA LEU A 182 6.55 16.02 6.58
C LEU A 182 5.91 17.20 7.30
N THR A 183 6.31 18.42 6.97
CA THR A 183 5.80 19.67 7.57
C THR A 183 5.25 20.59 6.50
N GLY A 184 4.14 21.28 6.82
CA GLY A 184 3.34 22.08 5.89
C GLY A 184 3.97 23.39 5.38
N ASP A 185 5.29 23.51 5.33
CA ASP A 185 5.97 24.66 4.74
C ASP A 185 5.87 24.64 3.22
N LYS A 186 5.67 25.81 2.65
CA LYS A 186 5.58 25.99 1.21
C LYS A 186 6.82 25.43 0.52
N MET A 187 6.61 24.53 -0.41
CA MET A 187 7.62 23.98 -1.28
C MET A 187 8.43 25.09 -1.94
N ASP A 188 9.74 25.08 -1.73
CA ASP A 188 10.65 25.89 -2.54
C ASP A 188 10.73 25.25 -3.93
N THR A 189 10.06 25.89 -4.89
CA THR A 189 9.75 25.31 -6.21
C THR A 189 10.98 25.07 -7.08
N GLU A 190 12.06 25.83 -6.90
CA GLU A 190 13.29 25.66 -7.68
C GLU A 190 14.08 24.41 -7.30
N ASN A 191 14.29 24.18 -6.02
CA ASN A 191 14.97 22.97 -5.52
C ASN A 191 14.16 21.68 -5.74
N SER A 192 12.83 21.81 -5.87
CA SER A 192 11.94 20.69 -6.10
C SER A 192 12.04 20.12 -7.51
N PHE A 193 12.24 20.98 -8.49
CA PHE A 193 12.30 20.58 -9.91
C PHE A 193 13.60 19.81 -10.22
N GLU A 194 14.75 20.27 -9.72
CA GLU A 194 16.03 19.58 -9.92
C GLU A 194 16.00 18.17 -9.32
N ARG A 195 15.47 17.99 -8.09
CA ARG A 195 15.33 16.67 -7.46
C ARG A 195 14.30 15.77 -8.15
N MET A 196 13.26 16.32 -8.77
CA MET A 196 12.30 15.52 -9.55
C MET A 196 12.94 14.95 -10.81
N VAL A 197 13.88 15.65 -11.44
CA VAL A 197 14.63 15.17 -12.61
C VAL A 197 15.50 13.96 -12.25
N ASP A 198 16.04 13.90 -11.03
CA ASP A 198 16.86 12.79 -10.54
C ASP A 198 16.03 11.53 -10.21
N ILE A 199 14.69 11.67 -10.12
CA ILE A 199 13.75 10.57 -9.81
C ILE A 199 13.14 9.98 -11.10
N ALA A 200 13.10 10.74 -12.18
CA ALA A 200 12.50 10.34 -13.46
C ALA A 200 13.47 9.61 -14.37
#